data_93595852e152f4cfa6f384321f141091
#
_entry.id   93595852e152f4cfa6f384321f141091
#
_cell.length_a   1.000
_cell.length_b   1.000
_cell.length_c   1.000
_cell.angle_alpha   90.00
_cell.angle_beta   90.00
_cell.angle_gamma   90.00
#
_symmetry.space_group_name_H-M   'P 1'
#
loop_
_entity.id
_entity.type
_entity.pdbx_description
1 polymer ?
#
loop_
_entity_poly.entity_id
_entity_poly.type
_entity_poly.pdbx_seq_one_letter_code
_entity_poly.pdbx_strand_id
1 'polypeptide(L)'
;MVLRHNRVSIRWHMTKLQIKSDRITSFGGIYFVNRLFDQFSLGKVINDTLGLRSTAHNGYQWDEIVKSLFDIYLCGSDHIEDITSLMPCLSQAPDSHVPSSDTIGRGIKQLATDNITYTAKSGNTYAFNTNELLNDLLMKLNMAVGLFKSGQFLDVDFDHQFIPTEKHDATYSYKKAFGYFPGVASVGGVIVHVENRDGNTPVKFCQAETLKRLFASLRKHGLFIYRFRADCGSYSKEIVETIDAHSNLFYLRASNCESAYTEFAELDGWKTIEINYQKCEVCSLKFNRFMEEKGYRLVIQRTRIEHEPDLFGDTFSYVYRCILTNDWEIGWNFGLISGTAII
;
A
#
# COMPACT_ATOMS: atom_id res chain seq x y z
N MET A 1 -17.64 25.90 -39.73
CA MET A 1 -16.60 25.89 -38.70
C MET A 1 -16.17 24.45 -38.50
N VAL A 2 -15.06 24.04 -39.13
CA VAL A 2 -14.62 22.64 -39.21
C VAL A 2 -13.58 22.42 -38.14
N LEU A 3 -13.90 21.57 -37.15
CA LEU A 3 -12.97 21.17 -36.08
C LEU A 3 -11.92 20.22 -36.66
N ARG A 4 -10.68 20.70 -36.79
CA ARG A 4 -9.52 19.86 -37.12
C ARG A 4 -9.16 19.00 -35.89
N HIS A 5 -9.39 17.71 -36.03
CA HIS A 5 -8.83 16.71 -35.11
C HIS A 5 -7.32 16.59 -35.38
N ASN A 6 -6.51 17.08 -34.43
CA ASN A 6 -5.08 16.79 -34.41
C ASN A 6 -4.89 15.30 -34.04
N ARG A 7 -4.68 14.46 -35.05
CA ARG A 7 -4.17 13.09 -34.83
C ARG A 7 -2.70 13.20 -34.46
N VAL A 8 -2.39 12.95 -33.18
CA VAL A 8 -1.02 12.67 -32.75
C VAL A 8 -0.64 11.32 -33.37
N SER A 9 0.18 11.34 -34.39
CA SER A 9 0.75 10.13 -34.99
C SER A 9 1.90 9.65 -34.09
N ILE A 10 1.64 8.65 -33.27
CA ILE A 10 2.69 7.91 -32.54
C ILE A 10 3.45 7.12 -33.64
N ARG A 11 4.65 7.59 -34.01
CA ARG A 11 5.56 6.82 -34.85
C ARG A 11 6.14 5.69 -34.01
N TRP A 12 5.57 4.49 -34.18
CA TRP A 12 6.19 3.29 -33.71
C TRP A 12 7.46 3.02 -34.52
N HIS A 13 8.63 3.30 -33.95
CA HIS A 13 9.86 2.76 -34.51
C HIS A 13 9.87 1.24 -34.26
N MET A 14 9.37 0.49 -35.22
CA MET A 14 9.50 -0.96 -35.20
C MET A 14 10.98 -1.31 -35.31
N THR A 15 11.56 -1.77 -34.22
CA THR A 15 12.87 -2.40 -34.24
C THR A 15 12.75 -3.70 -35.02
N LYS A 16 13.53 -3.84 -36.09
CA LYS A 16 13.60 -5.07 -36.89
C LYS A 16 14.24 -6.13 -35.99
N LEU A 17 13.44 -7.05 -35.44
CA LEU A 17 13.95 -8.23 -34.72
C LEU A 17 14.53 -9.19 -35.78
N GLN A 18 15.84 -9.32 -35.77
CA GLN A 18 16.52 -10.34 -36.57
C GLN A 18 16.81 -11.51 -35.64
N ILE A 19 16.12 -12.64 -35.87
CA ILE A 19 16.41 -13.89 -35.16
C ILE A 19 17.72 -14.43 -35.70
N LYS A 20 18.80 -14.28 -34.88
CA LYS A 20 20.06 -15.02 -35.09
C LYS A 20 20.07 -16.20 -34.12
N SER A 21 20.36 -17.38 -34.62
CA SER A 21 20.21 -18.67 -33.94
C SER A 21 21.12 -18.92 -32.73
N ASP A 22 22.01 -18.00 -32.39
CA ASP A 22 23.09 -18.28 -31.46
C ASP A 22 22.89 -17.82 -30.03
N ARG A 23 21.81 -17.07 -29.71
CA ARG A 23 21.52 -16.58 -28.34
C ARG A 23 20.02 -16.46 -28.10
N ILE A 24 19.40 -17.59 -27.78
CA ILE A 24 18.02 -17.63 -27.33
C ILE A 24 18.00 -17.41 -25.82
N THR A 25 17.19 -16.46 -25.35
CA THR A 25 16.95 -16.23 -23.93
C THR A 25 15.48 -16.45 -23.59
N SER A 26 15.21 -17.08 -22.45
CA SER A 26 13.85 -17.19 -21.88
C SER A 26 13.30 -15.85 -21.42
N PHE A 27 14.15 -14.83 -21.27
CA PHE A 27 13.77 -13.50 -20.77
C PHE A 27 13.64 -12.45 -21.89
N GLY A 28 13.36 -12.86 -23.11
CA GLY A 28 13.22 -11.92 -24.25
C GLY A 28 12.22 -10.79 -24.03
N GLY A 29 11.18 -11.00 -23.21
CA GLY A 29 10.21 -9.97 -22.83
C GLY A 29 10.81 -8.79 -22.04
N ILE A 30 11.89 -8.99 -21.31
CA ILE A 30 12.51 -7.93 -20.48
C ILE A 30 13.00 -6.75 -21.34
N TYR A 31 13.43 -7.01 -22.58
CA TYR A 31 13.84 -5.92 -23.48
C TYR A 31 12.70 -4.95 -23.81
N PHE A 32 11.47 -5.45 -23.91
CA PHE A 32 10.30 -4.59 -24.12
C PHE A 32 10.00 -3.76 -22.89
N VAL A 33 10.09 -4.36 -21.71
CA VAL A 33 9.90 -3.65 -20.43
C VAL A 33 10.98 -2.59 -20.25
N ASN A 34 12.24 -2.91 -20.53
CA ASN A 34 13.35 -1.95 -20.44
C ASN A 34 13.17 -0.78 -21.42
N ARG A 35 12.57 -0.99 -22.59
CA ARG A 35 12.18 0.12 -23.49
C ARG A 35 11.11 1.02 -22.91
N LEU A 36 10.15 0.50 -22.13
CA LEU A 36 9.18 1.33 -21.41
C LEU A 36 9.87 2.14 -20.31
N PHE A 37 10.84 1.57 -19.62
CA PHE A 37 11.67 2.27 -18.64
C PHE A 37 12.34 3.51 -19.28
N ASP A 38 12.90 3.36 -20.48
CA ASP A 38 13.51 4.47 -21.23
C ASP A 38 12.44 5.45 -21.75
N GLN A 39 11.34 4.96 -22.30
CA GLN A 39 10.25 5.78 -22.84
C GLN A 39 9.65 6.72 -21.80
N PHE A 40 9.48 6.26 -20.57
CA PHE A 40 9.01 7.06 -19.45
C PHE A 40 10.13 7.85 -18.75
N SER A 41 11.38 7.77 -19.27
CA SER A 41 12.55 8.41 -18.68
C SER A 41 12.75 8.09 -17.19
N LEU A 42 12.42 6.86 -16.78
CA LEU A 42 12.47 6.47 -15.36
C LEU A 42 13.89 6.57 -14.79
N GLY A 43 14.93 6.26 -15.58
CA GLY A 43 16.32 6.45 -15.18
C GLY A 43 16.63 7.89 -14.78
N LYS A 44 16.14 8.87 -15.56
CA LYS A 44 16.28 10.29 -15.21
C LYS A 44 15.55 10.63 -13.92
N VAL A 45 14.32 10.15 -13.74
CA VAL A 45 13.53 10.38 -12.51
C VAL A 45 14.26 9.83 -11.28
N ILE A 46 14.86 8.65 -11.40
CA ILE A 46 15.63 8.01 -10.33
C ILE A 46 16.86 8.86 -9.98
N ASN A 47 17.69 9.21 -10.97
CA ASN A 47 18.92 9.96 -10.73
C ASN A 47 18.64 11.39 -10.24
N ASP A 48 17.63 12.07 -10.78
CA ASP A 48 17.22 13.40 -10.32
C ASP A 48 16.70 13.37 -8.86
N THR A 49 16.12 12.26 -8.43
CA THR A 49 15.58 12.13 -7.08
C THR A 49 16.64 11.70 -6.07
N LEU A 50 17.45 10.69 -6.41
CA LEU A 50 18.44 10.11 -5.49
C LEU A 50 19.79 10.84 -5.53
N GLY A 51 20.00 11.69 -6.53
CA GLY A 51 21.24 12.44 -6.73
C GLY A 51 22.34 11.64 -7.41
N LEU A 52 23.56 12.16 -7.39
CA LEU A 52 24.72 11.52 -7.97
C LEU A 52 25.25 10.44 -7.03
N ARG A 53 25.30 9.19 -7.50
CA ARG A 53 25.85 8.08 -6.71
C ARG A 53 27.36 7.95 -6.80
N SER A 54 27.90 8.09 -8.00
CA SER A 54 29.34 7.90 -8.25
C SER A 54 29.90 8.98 -9.17
N THR A 55 31.09 9.47 -8.83
CA THR A 55 31.88 10.36 -9.67
C THR A 55 32.90 9.61 -10.53
N ALA A 56 33.08 8.30 -10.29
CA ALA A 56 33.99 7.48 -11.07
C ALA A 56 33.46 7.24 -12.49
N HIS A 57 34.32 7.30 -13.49
CA HIS A 57 33.96 7.13 -14.91
C HIS A 57 33.19 5.82 -15.18
N ASN A 58 33.54 4.74 -14.49
CA ASN A 58 32.89 3.42 -14.61
C ASN A 58 32.01 3.09 -13.39
N GLY A 59 31.58 4.11 -12.65
CA GLY A 59 30.75 3.93 -11.46
C GLY A 59 29.28 3.83 -11.85
N TYR A 60 28.61 2.81 -11.35
CA TYR A 60 27.15 2.64 -11.55
C TYR A 60 26.36 3.77 -10.88
N GLN A 61 25.37 4.31 -11.59
CA GLN A 61 24.43 5.31 -11.08
C GLN A 61 23.19 4.65 -10.46
N TRP A 62 22.30 5.46 -9.86
CA TRP A 62 21.12 4.93 -9.17
C TRP A 62 20.13 4.26 -10.11
N ASP A 63 19.97 4.77 -11.32
CA ASP A 63 19.07 4.18 -12.30
C ASP A 63 19.49 2.76 -12.69
N GLU A 64 20.80 2.48 -12.81
CA GLU A 64 21.32 1.15 -13.09
C GLU A 64 21.09 0.19 -11.93
N ILE A 65 21.26 0.66 -10.67
CA ILE A 65 20.98 -0.13 -9.47
C ILE A 65 19.48 -0.45 -9.36
N VAL A 66 18.63 0.56 -9.46
CA VAL A 66 17.17 0.39 -9.32
C VAL A 66 16.61 -0.44 -10.48
N LYS A 67 17.07 -0.18 -11.73
CA LYS A 67 16.66 -0.97 -12.90
C LYS A 67 17.04 -2.44 -12.73
N SER A 68 18.20 -2.75 -12.17
CA SER A 68 18.60 -4.14 -11.91
C SER A 68 17.67 -4.84 -10.92
N LEU A 69 17.14 -4.14 -9.92
CA LEU A 69 16.12 -4.69 -9.00
C LEU A 69 14.81 -4.99 -9.74
N PHE A 70 14.37 -4.11 -10.65
CA PHE A 70 13.23 -4.38 -11.51
C PHE A 70 13.47 -5.60 -12.41
N ASP A 71 14.65 -5.68 -13.03
CA ASP A 71 14.99 -6.79 -13.93
C ASP A 71 15.01 -8.12 -13.18
N ILE A 72 15.60 -8.19 -11.97
CA ILE A 72 15.59 -9.37 -11.10
C ILE A 72 14.15 -9.82 -10.85
N TYR A 73 13.31 -8.92 -10.34
CA TYR A 73 11.92 -9.22 -10.00
C TYR A 73 11.09 -9.65 -11.22
N LEU A 74 11.21 -8.94 -12.34
CA LEU A 74 10.48 -9.22 -13.58
C LEU A 74 10.93 -10.53 -14.25
N CYS A 75 12.14 -10.97 -13.99
CA CYS A 75 12.64 -12.28 -14.42
C CYS A 75 12.19 -13.42 -13.47
N GLY A 76 11.40 -13.13 -12.44
CA GLY A 76 10.86 -14.12 -11.52
C GLY A 76 11.79 -14.52 -10.38
N SER A 77 12.79 -13.69 -10.10
CA SER A 77 13.75 -13.87 -9.01
C SER A 77 13.42 -12.91 -7.85
N ASP A 78 13.83 -13.26 -6.65
CA ASP A 78 13.57 -12.51 -5.41
C ASP A 78 14.84 -12.22 -4.58
N HIS A 79 16.00 -12.67 -5.05
CA HIS A 79 17.29 -12.43 -4.41
C HIS A 79 18.21 -11.61 -5.31
N ILE A 80 18.96 -10.68 -4.72
CA ILE A 80 19.88 -9.82 -5.49
C ILE A 80 21.03 -10.61 -6.13
N GLU A 81 21.39 -11.76 -5.57
CA GLU A 81 22.40 -12.67 -6.07
C GLU A 81 22.03 -13.27 -7.44
N ASP A 82 20.76 -13.39 -7.74
CA ASP A 82 20.24 -13.95 -8.99
C ASP A 82 20.62 -13.11 -10.21
N ILE A 83 20.95 -11.81 -10.01
CA ILE A 83 21.46 -10.97 -11.09
C ILE A 83 22.65 -11.60 -11.80
N THR A 84 23.47 -12.39 -11.07
CA THR A 84 24.64 -13.06 -11.63
C THR A 84 24.25 -14.04 -12.73
N SER A 85 23.16 -14.78 -12.56
CA SER A 85 22.62 -15.71 -13.56
C SER A 85 21.92 -15.00 -14.72
N LEU A 86 21.32 -13.82 -14.45
CA LEU A 86 20.62 -13.00 -15.44
C LEU A 86 21.57 -12.14 -16.28
N MET A 87 22.76 -11.81 -15.76
CA MET A 87 23.73 -10.91 -16.38
C MET A 87 24.08 -11.28 -17.84
N PRO A 88 24.34 -12.56 -18.20
CA PRO A 88 24.63 -12.92 -19.59
C PRO A 88 23.49 -12.60 -20.56
N CYS A 89 22.24 -12.64 -20.06
CA CYS A 89 21.05 -12.26 -20.83
C CYS A 89 20.91 -10.75 -20.93
N LEU A 90 20.92 -10.07 -19.78
CA LEU A 90 20.69 -8.62 -19.70
C LEU A 90 21.75 -7.82 -20.44
N SER A 91 23.02 -8.28 -20.41
CA SER A 91 24.15 -7.66 -21.12
C SER A 91 24.13 -7.83 -22.64
N GLN A 92 23.12 -8.52 -23.21
CA GLN A 92 22.96 -8.60 -24.66
C GLN A 92 22.30 -7.36 -25.27
N ALA A 93 21.62 -6.55 -24.45
CA ALA A 93 21.10 -5.29 -24.89
C ALA A 93 22.25 -4.31 -25.16
N PRO A 94 22.22 -3.57 -26.28
CA PRO A 94 23.18 -2.49 -26.51
C PRO A 94 23.18 -1.49 -25.35
N ASP A 95 24.37 -1.05 -24.97
CA ASP A 95 24.57 -0.03 -23.91
C ASP A 95 24.04 -0.43 -22.51
N SER A 96 23.84 -1.75 -22.27
CA SER A 96 23.44 -2.22 -20.96
C SER A 96 24.64 -2.34 -20.02
N HIS A 97 24.53 -1.68 -18.86
CA HIS A 97 25.46 -1.84 -17.75
C HIS A 97 24.73 -2.56 -16.61
N VAL A 98 25.12 -3.81 -16.34
CA VAL A 98 24.48 -4.63 -15.31
C VAL A 98 25.43 -4.76 -14.13
N PRO A 99 25.11 -4.15 -12.97
CA PRO A 99 25.94 -4.24 -11.77
C PRO A 99 25.90 -5.65 -11.17
N SER A 100 26.99 -6.04 -10.49
CA SER A 100 27.03 -7.27 -9.69
C SER A 100 26.12 -7.17 -8.46
N SER A 101 25.75 -8.34 -7.90
CA SER A 101 24.97 -8.42 -6.66
C SER A 101 25.58 -7.62 -5.50
N ASP A 102 26.89 -7.67 -5.33
CA ASP A 102 27.62 -6.87 -4.34
C ASP A 102 27.46 -5.36 -4.56
N THR A 103 27.45 -4.93 -5.81
CA THR A 103 27.25 -3.51 -6.15
C THR A 103 25.83 -3.06 -5.89
N ILE A 104 24.84 -3.89 -6.22
CA ILE A 104 23.44 -3.67 -5.89
C ILE A 104 23.25 -3.60 -4.38
N GLY A 105 23.76 -4.60 -3.63
CA GLY A 105 23.69 -4.65 -2.18
C GLY A 105 24.32 -3.45 -1.48
N ARG A 106 25.49 -2.99 -1.96
CA ARG A 106 26.10 -1.73 -1.48
C ARG A 106 25.25 -0.52 -1.79
N GLY A 107 24.66 -0.45 -2.99
CA GLY A 107 23.75 0.61 -3.38
C GLY A 107 22.54 0.68 -2.44
N ILE A 108 21.86 -0.45 -2.19
CA ILE A 108 20.72 -0.50 -1.25
C ILE A 108 21.13 0.01 0.15
N LYS A 109 22.29 -0.42 0.66
CA LYS A 109 22.79 0.03 1.97
C LYS A 109 23.09 1.53 2.01
N GLN A 110 23.51 2.15 0.90
CA GLN A 110 23.73 3.61 0.81
C GLN A 110 22.42 4.43 0.91
N LEU A 111 21.28 3.80 0.61
CA LEU A 111 19.96 4.43 0.71
C LEU A 111 19.31 4.27 2.11
N ALA A 112 19.96 3.54 3.01
CA ALA A 112 19.47 3.39 4.37
C ALA A 112 19.46 4.74 5.10
N THR A 113 18.42 4.96 5.90
CA THR A 113 18.25 6.12 6.77
C THR A 113 18.12 5.69 8.21
N ASP A 114 18.36 6.60 9.13
CA ASP A 114 18.23 6.33 10.56
C ASP A 114 16.76 6.06 10.94
N ASN A 115 16.58 5.19 11.92
CA ASN A 115 15.28 4.89 12.48
C ASN A 115 14.83 6.00 13.45
N ILE A 116 13.54 6.28 13.46
CA ILE A 116 12.88 7.04 14.53
C ILE A 116 12.49 6.05 15.63
N THR A 117 12.92 6.29 16.86
CA THR A 117 12.57 5.41 17.98
C THR A 117 11.49 6.03 18.84
N TYR A 118 10.42 5.27 19.07
CA TYR A 118 9.33 5.65 19.97
C TYR A 118 9.31 4.75 21.20
N THR A 119 9.13 5.34 22.39
CA THR A 119 9.05 4.61 23.66
C THR A 119 7.60 4.57 24.15
N ALA A 120 7.08 3.38 24.36
CA ALA A 120 5.76 3.18 24.94
C ALA A 120 5.77 3.47 26.46
N LYS A 121 4.58 3.70 27.04
CA LYS A 121 4.43 3.89 28.49
C LYS A 121 4.93 2.69 29.32
N SER A 122 4.97 1.51 28.74
CA SER A 122 5.54 0.29 29.36
C SER A 122 7.07 0.28 29.42
N GLY A 123 7.76 1.26 28.80
CA GLY A 123 9.21 1.31 28.65
C GLY A 123 9.74 0.58 27.40
N ASN A 124 8.91 -0.16 26.68
CA ASN A 124 9.32 -0.79 25.43
C ASN A 124 9.57 0.27 24.35
N THR A 125 10.62 0.06 23.56
CA THR A 125 10.96 0.93 22.43
C THR A 125 10.73 0.20 21.12
N TYR A 126 10.31 0.95 20.10
CA TYR A 126 10.06 0.42 18.75
C TYR A 126 10.68 1.36 17.71
N ALA A 127 11.32 0.80 16.72
CA ALA A 127 11.94 1.52 15.62
C ALA A 127 10.99 1.62 14.41
N PHE A 128 10.96 2.82 13.83
CA PHE A 128 10.17 3.16 12.64
C PHE A 128 11.11 3.74 11.60
N ASN A 129 10.94 3.39 10.34
CA ASN A 129 11.72 3.93 9.24
C ASN A 129 10.81 4.27 8.05
N THR A 130 10.62 5.55 7.81
CA THR A 130 9.81 6.02 6.68
C THR A 130 10.60 6.06 5.38
N ASN A 131 11.89 6.33 5.44
CA ASN A 131 12.74 6.66 4.29
C ASN A 131 12.04 7.59 3.29
N GLU A 132 11.94 8.87 3.64
CA GLU A 132 11.23 9.88 2.85
C GLU A 132 11.72 9.96 1.41
N LEU A 133 13.03 9.75 1.18
CA LEU A 133 13.63 9.81 -0.15
C LEU A 133 13.11 8.67 -1.06
N LEU A 134 12.99 7.46 -0.52
CA LEU A 134 12.45 6.32 -1.27
C LEU A 134 10.94 6.46 -1.50
N ASN A 135 10.18 6.99 -0.55
CA ASN A 135 8.77 7.29 -0.75
C ASN A 135 8.56 8.42 -1.80
N ASP A 136 9.44 9.43 -1.82
CA ASP A 136 9.43 10.47 -2.85
C ASP A 136 9.71 9.88 -4.24
N LEU A 137 10.70 8.99 -4.33
CA LEU A 137 11.02 8.26 -5.57
C LEU A 137 9.84 7.41 -6.03
N LEU A 138 9.23 6.62 -5.14
CA LEU A 138 8.07 5.80 -5.44
C LEU A 138 6.94 6.62 -6.05
N MET A 139 6.61 7.77 -5.45
CA MET A 139 5.57 8.65 -5.96
C MET A 139 5.92 9.25 -7.31
N LYS A 140 7.16 9.71 -7.50
CA LYS A 140 7.62 10.28 -8.78
C LYS A 140 7.61 9.25 -9.90
N LEU A 141 7.98 7.99 -9.63
CA LEU A 141 7.89 6.90 -10.61
C LEU A 141 6.43 6.63 -10.99
N ASN A 142 5.53 6.54 -10.02
CA ASN A 142 4.10 6.34 -10.27
C ASN A 142 3.50 7.49 -11.11
N MET A 143 3.91 8.72 -10.86
CA MET A 143 3.49 9.89 -11.64
C MET A 143 4.11 9.89 -13.05
N ALA A 144 5.38 9.51 -13.20
CA ALA A 144 6.07 9.46 -14.48
C ALA A 144 5.42 8.47 -15.45
N VAL A 145 4.94 7.32 -14.95
CA VAL A 145 4.19 6.34 -15.75
C VAL A 145 2.71 6.70 -15.92
N GLY A 146 2.27 7.83 -15.37
CA GLY A 146 0.94 8.38 -15.58
C GLY A 146 -0.17 7.80 -14.69
N LEU A 147 0.18 7.06 -13.63
CA LEU A 147 -0.82 6.49 -12.69
C LEU A 147 -1.49 7.58 -11.85
N PHE A 148 -0.75 8.63 -11.50
CA PHE A 148 -1.28 9.75 -10.72
C PHE A 148 -0.91 11.09 -11.34
N LYS A 149 -1.74 12.11 -11.06
CA LYS A 149 -1.55 13.49 -11.52
C LYS A 149 -1.78 14.47 -10.37
N SER A 150 -0.99 15.52 -10.27
CA SER A 150 -1.21 16.60 -9.30
C SER A 150 -2.63 17.18 -9.42
N GLY A 151 -3.25 17.50 -8.30
CA GLY A 151 -4.65 17.93 -8.20
C GLY A 151 -5.66 16.78 -8.07
N GLN A 152 -5.22 15.52 -8.11
CA GLN A 152 -6.10 14.36 -8.06
C GLN A 152 -6.54 14.07 -6.62
N PHE A 153 -7.81 13.66 -6.47
CA PHE A 153 -8.38 13.11 -5.25
C PHE A 153 -8.35 11.58 -5.31
N LEU A 154 -7.87 10.94 -4.26
CA LEU A 154 -7.56 9.52 -4.21
C LEU A 154 -8.42 8.78 -3.18
N ASP A 155 -8.72 7.53 -3.49
CA ASP A 155 -9.23 6.54 -2.55
C ASP A 155 -8.04 5.75 -2.02
N VAL A 156 -7.67 5.99 -0.76
CA VAL A 156 -6.47 5.42 -0.13
C VAL A 156 -6.85 4.30 0.81
N ASP A 157 -6.22 3.16 0.64
CA ASP A 157 -6.27 2.02 1.55
C ASP A 157 -4.99 1.97 2.38
N PHE A 158 -5.12 1.75 3.68
CA PHE A 158 -3.98 1.62 4.59
C PHE A 158 -4.10 0.34 5.42
N ASP A 159 -3.03 -0.43 5.45
CA ASP A 159 -2.93 -1.66 6.24
C ASP A 159 -1.49 -1.90 6.70
N HIS A 160 -1.34 -2.78 7.70
CA HIS A 160 -0.05 -3.26 8.17
C HIS A 160 0.17 -4.70 7.70
N GLN A 161 1.30 -4.93 7.06
CA GLN A 161 1.65 -6.25 6.55
C GLN A 161 2.85 -6.82 7.30
N PHE A 162 2.70 -8.01 7.91
CA PHE A 162 3.83 -8.68 8.51
C PHE A 162 4.70 -9.35 7.43
N ILE A 163 5.99 -9.00 7.45
CA ILE A 163 7.01 -9.57 6.54
C ILE A 163 7.95 -10.44 7.37
N PRO A 164 7.82 -11.78 7.29
CA PRO A 164 8.72 -12.67 8.00
C PRO A 164 10.14 -12.60 7.41
N THR A 165 11.14 -12.56 8.28
CA THR A 165 12.54 -12.57 7.88
C THR A 165 13.44 -12.98 9.06
N GLU A 166 14.59 -13.57 8.76
CA GLU A 166 15.61 -13.97 9.74
C GLU A 166 16.78 -12.97 9.82
N LYS A 167 16.60 -11.74 9.33
CA LYS A 167 17.65 -10.71 9.44
C LYS A 167 17.91 -10.36 10.90
N HIS A 168 19.16 -9.99 11.19
CA HIS A 168 19.65 -9.77 12.57
C HIS A 168 18.91 -8.67 13.34
N ASP A 169 18.32 -7.71 12.63
CA ASP A 169 17.55 -6.58 13.18
C ASP A 169 16.04 -6.84 13.21
N ALA A 170 15.59 -8.01 12.73
CA ALA A 170 14.20 -8.42 12.81
C ALA A 170 13.78 -8.71 14.25
N THR A 171 12.56 -8.33 14.63
CA THR A 171 12.04 -8.54 15.99
C THR A 171 10.99 -9.65 16.01
N TYR A 172 10.90 -10.37 17.12
CA TYR A 172 9.95 -11.48 17.28
C TYR A 172 8.53 -10.94 17.51
N SER A 173 7.61 -11.34 16.67
CA SER A 173 6.24 -10.83 16.58
C SER A 173 5.22 -11.75 17.26
N TYR A 174 4.03 -11.22 17.55
CA TYR A 174 2.86 -12.01 17.95
C TYR A 174 2.45 -13.08 16.91
N LYS A 175 2.90 -12.96 15.67
CA LYS A 175 2.76 -13.98 14.61
C LYS A 175 3.65 -15.21 14.84
N LYS A 176 4.40 -15.26 15.94
CA LYS A 176 5.35 -16.33 16.31
C LYS A 176 6.49 -16.49 15.28
N ALA A 177 6.90 -15.41 14.68
CA ALA A 177 8.03 -15.35 13.74
C ALA A 177 8.80 -14.04 13.92
N PHE A 178 10.07 -14.03 13.54
CA PHE A 178 10.85 -12.81 13.39
C PHE A 178 10.42 -12.09 12.11
N GLY A 179 10.42 -10.78 12.11
CA GLY A 179 10.06 -10.00 10.93
C GLY A 179 9.95 -8.51 11.18
N TYR A 180 9.41 -7.83 10.16
CA TYR A 180 9.03 -6.43 10.17
C TYR A 180 7.51 -6.31 10.04
N PHE A 181 6.97 -5.16 10.46
CA PHE A 181 5.53 -4.91 10.40
C PHE A 181 5.22 -3.54 9.76
N PRO A 182 5.62 -3.33 8.48
CA PRO A 182 5.40 -2.07 7.81
C PRO A 182 3.92 -1.69 7.69
N GLY A 183 3.67 -0.37 7.79
CA GLY A 183 2.44 0.25 7.35
C GLY A 183 2.56 0.59 5.86
N VAL A 184 1.56 0.18 5.08
CA VAL A 184 1.52 0.33 3.63
C VAL A 184 0.25 1.06 3.23
N ALA A 185 0.39 2.11 2.43
CA ALA A 185 -0.75 2.77 1.79
C ALA A 185 -0.77 2.46 0.30
N SER A 186 -1.97 2.21 -0.22
CA SER A 186 -2.19 1.93 -1.64
C SER A 186 -3.41 2.66 -2.20
N VAL A 187 -3.45 2.82 -3.51
CA VAL A 187 -4.56 3.38 -4.28
C VAL A 187 -4.86 2.44 -5.44
N GLY A 188 -5.98 1.75 -5.39
CA GLY A 188 -6.34 0.76 -6.41
C GLY A 188 -5.30 -0.34 -6.59
N GLY A 189 -4.62 -0.76 -5.52
CA GLY A 189 -3.57 -1.77 -5.52
C GLY A 189 -2.16 -1.23 -5.84
N VAL A 190 -2.02 0.06 -6.18
CA VAL A 190 -0.71 0.70 -6.39
C VAL A 190 -0.20 1.26 -5.07
N ILE A 191 0.97 0.81 -4.63
CA ILE A 191 1.61 1.31 -3.40
C ILE A 191 2.00 2.78 -3.59
N VAL A 192 1.63 3.62 -2.62
CA VAL A 192 1.91 5.07 -2.63
C VAL A 192 2.75 5.52 -1.44
N HIS A 193 2.85 4.71 -0.39
CA HIS A 193 3.68 5.00 0.78
C HIS A 193 3.99 3.72 1.55
N VAL A 194 5.20 3.65 2.10
CA VAL A 194 5.63 2.56 2.98
C VAL A 194 6.41 3.15 4.16
N GLU A 195 6.06 2.70 5.36
CA GLU A 195 6.87 2.97 6.57
C GLU A 195 7.18 1.64 7.25
N ASN A 196 8.45 1.29 7.35
CA ASN A 196 8.86 0.08 8.05
C ASN A 196 8.76 0.27 9.57
N ARG A 197 8.45 -0.83 10.28
CA ARG A 197 8.32 -0.87 11.73
C ARG A 197 8.84 -2.20 12.26
N ASP A 198 9.30 -2.22 13.49
CA ASP A 198 9.63 -3.47 14.18
C ASP A 198 8.47 -4.45 14.15
N GLY A 199 8.76 -5.74 13.93
CA GLY A 199 7.77 -6.80 13.81
C GLY A 199 6.88 -6.99 15.04
N ASN A 200 7.34 -6.58 16.21
CA ASN A 200 6.61 -6.64 17.49
C ASN A 200 5.88 -5.34 17.84
N THR A 201 5.88 -4.32 16.95
CA THR A 201 5.18 -3.07 17.20
C THR A 201 3.67 -3.30 17.29
N PRO A 202 2.98 -2.86 18.36
CA PRO A 202 1.53 -2.92 18.41
C PRO A 202 0.91 -2.08 17.30
N VAL A 203 -0.12 -2.59 16.62
CA VAL A 203 -0.70 -1.98 15.41
C VAL A 203 -1.02 -0.50 15.59
N LYS A 204 -1.71 -0.13 16.68
CA LYS A 204 -2.15 1.25 16.99
C LYS A 204 -1.03 2.17 17.50
N PHE A 205 0.13 1.60 17.89
CA PHE A 205 1.19 2.38 18.51
C PHE A 205 1.81 3.36 17.51
N CYS A 206 1.74 4.65 17.80
CA CYS A 206 2.23 5.75 16.96
C CYS A 206 1.72 5.74 15.51
N GLN A 207 0.59 5.07 15.24
CA GLN A 207 0.03 5.00 13.88
C GLN A 207 -0.45 6.37 13.39
N ALA A 208 -0.95 7.24 14.27
CA ALA A 208 -1.30 8.60 13.89
C ALA A 208 -0.10 9.37 13.31
N GLU A 209 1.11 9.18 13.86
CA GLU A 209 2.33 9.77 13.32
C GLU A 209 2.72 9.20 11.96
N THR A 210 2.58 7.88 11.76
CA THR A 210 2.74 7.23 10.46
C THR A 210 1.79 7.85 9.42
N LEU A 211 0.51 8.01 9.77
CA LEU A 211 -0.49 8.59 8.88
C LEU A 211 -0.22 10.06 8.56
N LYS A 212 0.25 10.85 9.52
CA LYS A 212 0.66 12.26 9.26
C LYS A 212 1.78 12.32 8.22
N ARG A 213 2.77 11.43 8.30
CA ARG A 213 3.86 11.35 7.29
C ARG A 213 3.34 10.91 5.93
N LEU A 214 2.46 9.91 5.88
CA LEU A 214 1.76 9.51 4.65
C LEU A 214 1.01 10.70 4.02
N PHE A 215 0.19 11.40 4.79
CA PHE A 215 -0.61 12.52 4.28
C PHE A 215 0.26 13.68 3.81
N ALA A 216 1.35 13.98 4.52
CA ALA A 216 2.33 14.98 4.11
C ALA A 216 3.02 14.58 2.79
N SER A 217 3.39 13.31 2.64
CA SER A 217 3.99 12.76 1.41
C SER A 217 3.06 12.92 0.21
N LEU A 218 1.79 12.52 0.33
CA LEU A 218 0.82 12.66 -0.75
C LEU A 218 0.59 14.14 -1.12
N ARG A 219 0.44 15.01 -0.10
CA ARG A 219 0.23 16.45 -0.30
C ARG A 219 1.42 17.13 -0.97
N LYS A 220 2.66 16.70 -0.67
CA LYS A 220 3.89 17.19 -1.34
C LYS A 220 3.82 17.00 -2.86
N HIS A 221 3.16 15.95 -3.33
CA HIS A 221 2.95 15.66 -4.75
C HIS A 221 1.65 16.25 -5.32
N GLY A 222 0.93 17.07 -4.52
CA GLY A 222 -0.34 17.68 -4.92
C GLY A 222 -1.49 16.69 -4.99
N LEU A 223 -1.42 15.60 -4.22
CA LEU A 223 -2.45 14.58 -4.14
C LEU A 223 -3.28 14.76 -2.87
N PHE A 224 -4.59 14.58 -2.97
CA PHE A 224 -5.55 14.77 -1.90
C PHE A 224 -6.33 13.48 -1.66
N ILE A 225 -6.75 13.26 -0.42
CA ILE A 225 -7.49 12.05 -0.06
C ILE A 225 -8.99 12.35 -0.11
N TYR A 226 -9.71 11.69 -1.02
CA TYR A 226 -11.16 11.73 -1.03
C TYR A 226 -11.74 10.73 -0.04
N ARG A 227 -11.33 9.45 -0.14
CA ARG A 227 -11.72 8.39 0.79
C ARG A 227 -10.50 7.75 1.42
N PHE A 228 -10.59 7.49 2.72
CA PHE A 228 -9.58 6.73 3.43
C PHE A 228 -10.21 5.47 4.02
N ARG A 229 -9.60 4.33 3.81
CA ARG A 229 -10.05 3.04 4.34
C ARG A 229 -8.94 2.37 5.12
N ALA A 230 -9.30 1.79 6.28
CA ALA A 230 -8.39 0.96 7.05
C ALA A 230 -9.14 -0.08 7.89
N ASP A 231 -8.41 -1.08 8.34
CA ASP A 231 -8.91 -2.15 9.19
C ASP A 231 -9.13 -1.72 10.65
N CYS A 232 -9.49 -2.67 11.50
CA CYS A 232 -9.72 -2.43 12.94
C CYS A 232 -8.43 -2.07 13.71
N GLY A 233 -7.27 -2.28 13.14
CA GLY A 233 -6.00 -1.81 13.66
C GLY A 233 -5.91 -0.29 13.73
N SER A 234 -6.68 0.43 12.91
CA SER A 234 -6.75 1.89 12.86
C SER A 234 -7.87 2.50 13.73
N TYR A 235 -8.62 1.69 14.46
CA TYR A 235 -9.76 2.15 15.24
C TYR A 235 -9.36 2.64 16.64
N SER A 236 -9.01 3.92 16.75
CA SER A 236 -8.81 4.63 18.02
C SER A 236 -9.05 6.12 17.83
N LYS A 237 -9.34 6.86 18.92
CA LYS A 237 -9.68 8.29 18.88
C LYS A 237 -8.62 9.10 18.10
N GLU A 238 -7.36 9.03 18.51
CA GLU A 238 -6.26 9.79 17.92
C GLU A 238 -6.09 9.52 16.41
N ILE A 239 -6.21 8.24 16.02
CA ILE A 239 -6.08 7.83 14.62
C ILE A 239 -7.25 8.37 13.80
N VAL A 240 -8.49 8.24 14.30
CA VAL A 240 -9.70 8.75 13.64
C VAL A 240 -9.63 10.27 13.48
N GLU A 241 -9.21 11.01 14.51
CA GLU A 241 -9.00 12.48 14.45
C GLU A 241 -8.00 12.85 13.36
N THR A 242 -6.90 12.09 13.25
CA THR A 242 -5.87 12.32 12.25
C THR A 242 -6.40 12.07 10.84
N ILE A 243 -7.17 11.00 10.65
CA ILE A 243 -7.77 10.67 9.35
C ILE A 243 -8.83 11.70 8.94
N ASP A 244 -9.74 12.05 9.85
CA ASP A 244 -10.82 13.04 9.61
C ASP A 244 -10.27 14.42 9.24
N ALA A 245 -9.12 14.80 9.80
CA ALA A 245 -8.46 16.07 9.47
C ALA A 245 -7.82 16.12 8.07
N HIS A 246 -7.62 14.96 7.41
CA HIS A 246 -6.83 14.88 6.18
C HIS A 246 -7.57 14.21 5.00
N SER A 247 -8.76 13.66 5.22
CA SER A 247 -9.59 13.05 4.18
C SER A 247 -10.99 13.65 4.15
N ASN A 248 -11.63 13.63 2.99
CA ASN A 248 -13.04 14.07 2.89
C ASN A 248 -13.97 13.07 3.56
N LEU A 249 -13.75 11.79 3.27
CA LEU A 249 -14.52 10.68 3.80
C LEU A 249 -13.58 9.60 4.35
N PHE A 250 -14.04 8.87 5.36
CA PHE A 250 -13.31 7.70 5.84
C PHE A 250 -14.24 6.53 6.18
N TYR A 251 -13.69 5.32 6.12
CA TYR A 251 -14.35 4.07 6.46
C TYR A 251 -13.38 3.18 7.23
N LEU A 252 -13.64 3.01 8.52
CA LEU A 252 -12.76 2.26 9.42
C LEU A 252 -13.53 1.11 10.04
N ARG A 253 -13.00 -0.10 9.93
CA ARG A 253 -13.58 -1.22 10.65
C ARG A 253 -13.48 -0.97 12.16
N ALA A 254 -14.62 -0.93 12.85
CA ALA A 254 -14.65 -0.76 14.28
C ALA A 254 -14.33 -2.08 15.00
N SER A 255 -13.57 -1.99 16.09
CA SER A 255 -13.24 -3.12 16.98
C SER A 255 -13.88 -2.95 18.34
N ASN A 256 -13.91 -4.02 19.13
CA ASN A 256 -14.46 -4.04 20.50
C ASN A 256 -15.92 -3.58 20.57
N CYS A 257 -16.73 -4.08 19.62
CA CYS A 257 -18.15 -3.77 19.56
C CYS A 257 -19.02 -4.82 20.30
N GLU A 258 -18.41 -5.89 20.82
CA GLU A 258 -19.10 -6.99 21.49
C GLU A 258 -19.94 -6.53 22.69
N SER A 259 -19.45 -5.54 23.43
CA SER A 259 -20.18 -4.95 24.56
C SER A 259 -21.47 -4.22 24.15
N ALA A 260 -21.68 -3.97 22.86
CA ALA A 260 -22.85 -3.31 22.31
C ALA A 260 -23.78 -4.28 21.55
N TYR A 261 -23.51 -5.57 21.54
CA TYR A 261 -24.32 -6.52 20.75
C TYR A 261 -25.76 -6.62 21.28
N THR A 262 -25.99 -6.49 22.58
CA THR A 262 -27.32 -6.43 23.15
C THR A 262 -28.08 -5.18 22.63
N GLU A 263 -27.42 -4.02 22.64
CA GLU A 263 -27.96 -2.77 22.08
C GLU A 263 -28.26 -2.92 20.59
N PHE A 264 -27.35 -3.57 19.84
CA PHE A 264 -27.55 -3.80 18.40
C PHE A 264 -28.73 -4.73 18.09
N ALA A 265 -28.97 -5.72 18.94
CA ALA A 265 -30.09 -6.65 18.76
C ALA A 265 -31.45 -5.94 18.90
N GLU A 266 -31.53 -4.87 19.70
CA GLU A 266 -32.72 -4.07 19.96
C GLU A 266 -32.97 -2.99 18.91
N LEU A 267 -32.03 -2.77 17.96
CA LEU A 267 -32.18 -1.75 16.93
C LEU A 267 -33.30 -2.12 15.94
N ASP A 268 -34.08 -1.14 15.60
CA ASP A 268 -35.10 -1.19 14.55
C ASP A 268 -34.51 -0.71 13.20
N GLY A 269 -35.24 -0.98 12.11
CA GLY A 269 -34.89 -0.44 10.79
C GLY A 269 -33.81 -1.21 10.04
N TRP A 270 -33.59 -2.47 10.38
CA TRP A 270 -32.72 -3.35 9.62
C TRP A 270 -33.17 -3.48 8.17
N LYS A 271 -32.22 -3.35 7.23
CA LYS A 271 -32.43 -3.52 5.80
C LYS A 271 -31.63 -4.72 5.30
N THR A 272 -32.30 -5.63 4.62
CA THR A 272 -31.65 -6.75 3.97
C THR A 272 -30.94 -6.27 2.69
N ILE A 273 -29.67 -6.58 2.59
CA ILE A 273 -28.85 -6.33 1.39
C ILE A 273 -28.08 -7.60 1.02
N GLU A 274 -27.54 -7.62 -0.19
CA GLU A 274 -26.69 -8.71 -0.67
C GLU A 274 -25.28 -8.19 -0.89
N ILE A 275 -24.28 -8.84 -0.24
CA ILE A 275 -22.87 -8.54 -0.39
C ILE A 275 -22.16 -9.84 -0.77
N ASN A 276 -21.43 -9.84 -1.89
CA ASN A 276 -20.71 -11.02 -2.38
C ASN A 276 -21.60 -12.29 -2.40
N TYR A 277 -22.83 -12.15 -2.94
CA TYR A 277 -23.83 -13.24 -3.01
C TYR A 277 -24.32 -13.76 -1.66
N GLN A 278 -24.04 -13.07 -0.56
CA GLN A 278 -24.54 -13.39 0.77
C GLN A 278 -25.54 -12.34 1.25
N LYS A 279 -26.71 -12.80 1.69
CA LYS A 279 -27.70 -11.92 2.32
C LYS A 279 -27.23 -11.57 3.72
N CYS A 280 -27.23 -10.29 4.02
CA CYS A 280 -26.98 -9.76 5.35
C CYS A 280 -27.93 -8.62 5.64
N GLU A 281 -28.05 -8.26 6.90
CA GLU A 281 -28.87 -7.14 7.32
C GLU A 281 -27.98 -6.00 7.80
N VAL A 282 -28.36 -4.77 7.48
CA VAL A 282 -27.60 -3.57 7.84
C VAL A 282 -28.50 -2.54 8.52
N CYS A 283 -27.93 -1.88 9.50
CA CYS A 283 -28.52 -0.74 10.20
C CYS A 283 -27.44 0.31 10.45
N SER A 284 -27.79 1.52 10.82
CA SER A 284 -26.81 2.52 11.25
C SER A 284 -27.36 3.40 12.34
N LEU A 285 -26.45 3.86 13.21
CA LEU A 285 -26.75 4.78 14.29
C LEU A 285 -25.70 5.89 14.35
N LYS A 286 -26.02 6.97 15.08
CA LYS A 286 -25.02 7.98 15.42
C LYS A 286 -24.03 7.37 16.41
N PHE A 287 -22.75 7.50 16.10
CA PHE A 287 -21.70 7.02 16.98
C PHE A 287 -21.57 7.89 18.24
N ASN A 288 -21.58 7.29 19.42
CA ASN A 288 -21.66 7.98 20.70
C ASN A 288 -20.58 7.61 21.72
N ARG A 289 -19.49 6.95 21.30
CA ARG A 289 -18.46 6.45 22.24
C ARG A 289 -17.34 7.47 22.47
N PHE A 290 -16.60 7.85 21.44
CA PHE A 290 -15.58 8.89 21.47
C PHE A 290 -15.83 9.85 20.31
N MET A 291 -15.56 11.15 20.51
CA MET A 291 -15.82 12.19 19.50
C MET A 291 -17.32 12.30 19.13
N GLU A 292 -18.20 12.19 20.13
CA GLU A 292 -19.65 12.27 19.93
C GLU A 292 -20.07 13.60 19.26
N GLU A 293 -19.33 14.68 19.55
CA GLU A 293 -19.50 16.01 18.98
C GLU A 293 -19.33 16.05 17.46
N LYS A 294 -18.55 15.14 16.90
CA LYS A 294 -18.33 15.02 15.43
C LYS A 294 -19.52 14.43 14.70
N GLY A 295 -20.38 13.70 15.41
CA GLY A 295 -21.59 13.12 14.82
C GLY A 295 -21.30 12.03 13.79
N TYR A 296 -20.26 11.23 13.98
CA TYR A 296 -19.95 10.11 13.10
C TYR A 296 -21.07 9.07 13.07
N ARG A 297 -21.10 8.31 11.98
CA ARG A 297 -22.03 7.21 11.74
C ARG A 297 -21.35 5.89 12.03
N LEU A 298 -21.99 5.04 12.82
CA LEU A 298 -21.62 3.63 12.95
C LEU A 298 -22.57 2.81 12.08
N VAL A 299 -22.06 2.18 11.07
CA VAL A 299 -22.80 1.25 10.21
C VAL A 299 -22.56 -0.15 10.72
N ILE A 300 -23.64 -0.90 10.97
CA ILE A 300 -23.65 -2.21 11.57
C ILE A 300 -24.21 -3.19 10.55
N GLN A 301 -23.42 -4.21 10.23
CA GLN A 301 -23.86 -5.39 9.48
C GLN A 301 -24.06 -6.53 10.45
N ARG A 302 -25.16 -7.26 10.34
CA ARG A 302 -25.33 -8.54 11.01
C ARG A 302 -25.56 -9.65 9.99
N THR A 303 -24.98 -10.81 10.28
CA THR A 303 -25.16 -12.02 9.47
C THR A 303 -25.63 -13.12 10.40
N ARG A 304 -26.73 -13.78 10.03
CA ARG A 304 -27.26 -14.93 10.76
C ARG A 304 -26.38 -16.16 10.51
N ILE A 305 -25.97 -16.81 11.60
CA ILE A 305 -25.26 -18.08 11.55
C ILE A 305 -26.11 -19.12 12.25
N GLU A 306 -26.42 -20.20 11.57
CA GLU A 306 -27.14 -21.34 12.14
C GLU A 306 -26.15 -22.26 12.86
N HIS A 307 -26.58 -22.81 14.00
CA HIS A 307 -25.83 -23.74 14.80
C HIS A 307 -26.78 -24.77 15.46
N GLU A 308 -26.25 -25.85 16.04
CA GLU A 308 -26.99 -26.77 16.88
C GLU A 308 -27.64 -26.00 18.04
N PRO A 309 -28.81 -26.42 18.53
CA PRO A 309 -29.49 -25.79 19.65
C PRO A 309 -28.53 -25.61 20.85
N ASP A 310 -28.47 -24.37 21.34
CA ASP A 310 -27.71 -24.08 22.57
C ASP A 310 -28.47 -24.43 23.82
N LEU A 311 -27.95 -24.07 25.01
CA LEU A 311 -28.56 -24.34 26.31
C LEU A 311 -29.96 -23.68 26.49
N PHE A 312 -30.28 -22.66 25.69
CA PHE A 312 -31.54 -21.95 25.71
C PHE A 312 -32.48 -22.36 24.56
N GLY A 313 -32.03 -23.30 23.71
CA GLY A 313 -32.77 -23.81 22.57
C GLY A 313 -32.64 -22.94 21.30
N ASP A 314 -31.78 -21.94 21.31
CA ASP A 314 -31.51 -21.11 20.16
C ASP A 314 -30.72 -21.89 19.10
N THR A 315 -31.18 -21.81 17.84
CA THR A 315 -30.58 -22.49 16.68
C THR A 315 -29.79 -21.58 15.79
N PHE A 316 -29.69 -20.31 16.11
CA PHE A 316 -28.94 -19.32 15.36
C PHE A 316 -28.38 -18.23 16.26
N SER A 317 -27.35 -17.57 15.78
CA SER A 317 -26.78 -16.37 16.38
C SER A 317 -26.48 -15.33 15.31
N TYR A 318 -26.25 -14.08 15.73
CA TYR A 318 -25.79 -13.03 14.82
C TYR A 318 -24.32 -12.71 15.04
N VAL A 319 -23.58 -12.62 13.93
CA VAL A 319 -22.25 -12.03 13.91
C VAL A 319 -22.35 -10.61 13.41
N TYR A 320 -21.77 -9.67 14.16
CA TYR A 320 -21.82 -8.26 13.86
C TYR A 320 -20.47 -7.78 13.31
N ARG A 321 -20.52 -6.92 12.30
CA ARG A 321 -19.38 -6.18 11.77
C ARG A 321 -19.74 -4.71 11.73
N CYS A 322 -18.86 -3.87 12.23
CA CYS A 322 -19.14 -2.44 12.35
C CYS A 322 -18.12 -1.61 11.57
N ILE A 323 -18.59 -0.55 10.93
CA ILE A 323 -17.76 0.43 10.22
C ILE A 323 -18.09 1.81 10.75
N LEU A 324 -17.05 2.52 11.22
CA LEU A 324 -17.12 3.92 11.58
C LEU A 324 -16.84 4.78 10.34
N THR A 325 -17.67 5.79 10.12
CA THR A 325 -17.54 6.70 8.98
C THR A 325 -18.08 8.10 9.30
N ASN A 326 -17.60 9.11 8.60
CA ASN A 326 -18.21 10.45 8.57
C ASN A 326 -19.23 10.63 7.42
N ASP A 327 -19.43 9.59 6.59
CA ASP A 327 -20.33 9.60 5.44
C ASP A 327 -21.76 9.22 5.84
N TRP A 328 -22.67 10.20 5.83
CA TRP A 328 -24.10 9.99 6.06
C TRP A 328 -24.91 9.85 4.77
N GLU A 329 -24.32 10.22 3.64
CA GLU A 329 -25.02 10.24 2.34
C GLU A 329 -24.91 8.90 1.61
N ILE A 330 -23.85 8.11 1.90
CA ILE A 330 -23.71 6.82 1.26
C ILE A 330 -24.91 5.94 1.60
N GLY A 331 -25.64 5.55 0.58
CA GLY A 331 -26.71 4.55 0.70
C GLY A 331 -26.11 3.22 1.19
N TRP A 332 -26.98 2.22 1.34
CA TRP A 332 -26.62 0.88 1.83
C TRP A 332 -25.69 0.08 0.88
N ASN A 333 -24.92 0.76 0.03
CA ASN A 333 -24.04 0.12 -0.95
C ASN A 333 -22.70 -0.31 -0.29
N PHE A 334 -22.81 -1.29 0.61
CA PHE A 334 -21.68 -1.88 1.34
C PHE A 334 -20.61 -2.49 0.43
N GLY A 335 -20.94 -2.83 -0.81
CA GLY A 335 -19.97 -3.35 -1.78
C GLY A 335 -18.84 -2.37 -2.07
N LEU A 336 -19.06 -1.07 -1.94
CA LEU A 336 -18.03 -0.03 -2.05
C LEU A 336 -17.21 0.13 -0.77
N ILE A 337 -17.76 -0.27 0.37
CA ILE A 337 -17.11 -0.17 1.69
C ILE A 337 -16.29 -1.43 1.98
N SER A 338 -16.78 -2.60 1.57
CA SER A 338 -16.11 -3.89 1.73
C SER A 338 -15.16 -4.23 0.57
N GLY A 339 -14.92 -3.29 -0.35
CA GLY A 339 -14.04 -3.52 -1.49
C GLY A 339 -12.69 -4.05 -1.04
N THR A 340 -12.53 -5.34 -1.18
CA THR A 340 -11.34 -6.20 -1.27
C THR A 340 -10.25 -6.15 -0.18
N ALA A 341 -10.20 -5.16 0.68
CA ALA A 341 -9.10 -5.02 1.64
C ALA A 341 -9.50 -5.07 3.14
N ILE A 342 -10.80 -5.21 3.46
CA ILE A 342 -11.29 -5.18 4.85
C ILE A 342 -11.99 -6.50 5.23
N ILE A 343 -11.53 -7.62 4.71
CA ILE A 343 -12.01 -8.95 5.14
C ILE A 343 -10.92 -9.62 5.97
#